data_46d76fe39c6fafb6a5b808018b1b3567
#
_entry.id   46d76fe39c6fafb6a5b808018b1b3567
#
_cell.length_a   1.000
_cell.length_b   1.000
_cell.length_c   1.000
_cell.angle_alpha   90.00
_cell.angle_beta   90.00
_cell.angle_gamma   90.00
#
_symmetry.space_group_name_H-M   'P 1'
#
loop_
_entity.id
_entity.type
_entity.pdbx_description
1 polymer ?
#
loop_
_entity_poly.entity_id
_entity_poly.type
_entity_poly.pdbx_seq_one_letter_code
_entity_poly.pdbx_strand_id
1 'polypeptide(L)'
;MRENLAHRRAKLTKIGTSPRPALYDGSKGVYLSPSLAQVGKQLSDLTEWLNLLAPQSVRRVHQEYVDAGSQIIQTNSFNGNRFRLQAHGLDLQVEEVNVLAAQIAREAAGDHALVAGVIGPSGKLPTMGEVAKDELVAAFAEQARALDRGGADLLHIETMSDLEEAVAAVEGVRSVSGLAVALTMSFDAGNVERGLRTMMGVSPQALVEKANELELFAVGANCGLGLEGYQRLVRELIESAPTGLVIAKLNAGRPKIEGGQTVYEASPARMADYAVWCAGNGVHIVGACCGSTPKHIRAMASALTRGL
;
A
#
# COMPACT_ATOMS: atom_id res chain seq x y z
N MET A 1 -25.93 1.82 -3.73
CA MET A 1 -24.88 1.72 -2.67
C MET A 1 -24.72 0.31 -2.10
N ARG A 2 -25.78 -0.39 -1.63
CA ARG A 2 -25.67 -1.74 -1.03
C ARG A 2 -25.27 -2.85 -2.03
N GLU A 3 -25.75 -2.83 -3.27
CA GLU A 3 -25.38 -3.78 -4.33
C GLU A 3 -23.89 -3.70 -4.66
N ASN A 4 -23.33 -2.50 -4.70
CA ASN A 4 -21.91 -2.27 -4.98
C ASN A 4 -21.01 -2.85 -3.86
N LEU A 5 -21.43 -2.75 -2.59
CA LEU A 5 -20.66 -3.29 -1.46
C LEU A 5 -20.64 -4.84 -1.46
N ALA A 6 -21.76 -5.49 -1.79
CA ALA A 6 -21.82 -6.95 -1.90
C ALA A 6 -20.91 -7.47 -3.03
N HIS A 7 -20.89 -6.79 -4.19
CA HIS A 7 -20.02 -7.12 -5.31
C HIS A 7 -18.53 -6.97 -4.96
N ARG A 8 -18.15 -5.88 -4.28
CA ARG A 8 -16.79 -5.66 -3.78
C ARG A 8 -16.34 -6.75 -2.81
N ARG A 9 -17.21 -7.12 -1.85
CA ARG A 9 -16.94 -8.23 -0.91
C ARG A 9 -16.75 -9.56 -1.62
N ALA A 10 -17.56 -9.87 -2.64
CA ALA A 10 -17.42 -11.10 -3.41
C ALA A 10 -16.09 -11.18 -4.17
N LYS A 11 -15.59 -10.06 -4.70
CA LYS A 11 -14.25 -10.00 -5.31
C LYS A 11 -13.14 -10.25 -4.28
N LEU A 12 -13.24 -9.63 -3.11
CA LEU A 12 -12.26 -9.80 -2.02
C LEU A 12 -12.25 -11.24 -1.48
N THR A 13 -13.42 -11.88 -1.36
CA THR A 13 -13.52 -13.29 -0.94
C THR A 13 -12.77 -14.21 -1.90
N LYS A 14 -12.78 -13.93 -3.21
CA LYS A 14 -12.02 -14.72 -4.20
C LYS A 14 -10.51 -14.68 -3.96
N ILE A 15 -9.98 -13.57 -3.43
CA ILE A 15 -8.54 -13.50 -3.08
C ILE A 15 -8.23 -14.51 -1.97
N GLY A 16 -9.02 -14.53 -0.90
CA GLY A 16 -8.78 -15.42 0.24
C GLY A 16 -8.97 -16.91 -0.06
N THR A 17 -9.70 -17.27 -1.12
CA THR A 17 -9.96 -18.67 -1.51
C THR A 17 -9.13 -19.14 -2.70
N SER A 18 -8.36 -18.25 -3.33
CA SER A 18 -7.49 -18.60 -4.46
C SER A 18 -6.28 -19.43 -3.99
N PRO A 19 -5.90 -20.50 -4.72
CA PRO A 19 -4.66 -21.23 -4.45
C PRO A 19 -3.40 -20.43 -4.80
N ARG A 20 -3.55 -19.30 -5.49
CA ARG A 20 -2.47 -18.41 -5.88
C ARG A 20 -2.64 -17.06 -5.21
N PRO A 21 -1.54 -16.43 -4.75
CA PRO A 21 -1.62 -15.07 -4.23
C PRO A 21 -2.14 -14.11 -5.29
N ALA A 22 -2.99 -13.17 -4.86
CA ALA A 22 -3.37 -12.05 -5.70
C ALA A 22 -2.17 -11.12 -5.91
N LEU A 23 -1.98 -10.67 -7.15
CA LEU A 23 -0.87 -9.78 -7.48
C LEU A 23 -1.28 -8.32 -7.29
N TYR A 24 -0.62 -7.66 -6.35
CA TYR A 24 -0.71 -6.24 -6.11
C TYR A 24 0.25 -5.48 -7.04
N ASP A 25 -0.01 -4.22 -7.33
CA ASP A 25 0.87 -3.39 -8.15
C ASP A 25 2.19 -3.00 -7.44
N GLY A 26 2.90 -2.03 -8.02
CA GLY A 26 4.19 -1.57 -7.55
C GLY A 26 4.24 -0.08 -7.24
N SER A 27 5.45 0.47 -7.27
CA SER A 27 5.76 1.87 -6.97
C SER A 27 5.00 2.85 -7.86
N LYS A 28 4.42 3.88 -7.24
CA LYS A 28 3.85 5.02 -7.98
C LYS A 28 4.69 6.28 -7.85
N GLY A 29 5.15 6.60 -6.64
CA GLY A 29 5.88 7.83 -6.37
C GLY A 29 7.01 8.08 -7.37
N VAL A 30 8.00 7.18 -7.42
CA VAL A 30 9.16 7.30 -8.33
C VAL A 30 8.73 7.31 -9.81
N TYR A 31 7.67 6.56 -10.15
CA TYR A 31 7.19 6.44 -11.53
C TYR A 31 6.39 7.66 -12.00
N LEU A 32 5.70 8.33 -11.09
CA LEU A 32 4.92 9.54 -11.34
C LEU A 32 5.72 10.84 -11.20
N SER A 33 6.76 10.87 -10.34
CA SER A 33 7.53 12.09 -10.07
C SER A 33 8.01 12.84 -11.31
N PRO A 34 8.46 12.20 -12.41
CA PRO A 34 8.83 12.92 -13.62
C PRO A 34 7.70 13.73 -14.26
N SER A 35 6.43 13.36 -14.02
CA SER A 35 5.27 14.09 -14.52
C SER A 35 4.98 15.40 -13.74
N LEU A 36 5.53 15.54 -12.53
CA LEU A 36 5.38 16.78 -11.74
C LEU A 36 5.99 18.00 -12.45
N ALA A 37 7.15 17.83 -13.09
CA ALA A 37 7.79 18.91 -13.84
C ALA A 37 6.91 19.43 -15.00
N GLN A 38 6.09 18.56 -15.61
CA GLN A 38 5.19 18.92 -16.71
C GLN A 38 4.05 19.87 -16.27
N VAL A 39 3.75 19.90 -14.98
CA VAL A 39 2.71 20.74 -14.38
C VAL A 39 3.29 21.85 -13.48
N GLY A 40 4.58 22.16 -13.64
CA GLY A 40 5.25 23.24 -12.90
C GLY A 40 5.54 22.93 -11.45
N LYS A 41 5.58 21.65 -11.06
CA LYS A 41 5.92 21.17 -9.72
C LYS A 41 7.35 20.63 -9.67
N GLN A 42 7.94 20.62 -8.47
CA GLN A 42 9.27 20.04 -8.26
C GLN A 42 9.17 18.52 -8.11
N LEU A 43 10.26 17.80 -8.38
CA LEU A 43 10.31 16.34 -8.20
C LEU A 43 10.14 15.89 -6.74
N SER A 44 10.36 16.80 -5.80
CA SER A 44 10.16 16.61 -4.35
C SER A 44 8.71 16.86 -3.90
N ASP A 45 7.86 17.43 -4.76
CA ASP A 45 6.46 17.67 -4.42
C ASP A 45 5.68 16.35 -4.39
N LEU A 46 4.50 16.40 -3.76
CA LEU A 46 3.63 15.23 -3.66
C LEU A 46 3.06 14.85 -5.03
N THR A 47 3.10 13.56 -5.37
CA THR A 47 2.50 13.06 -6.61
C THR A 47 0.98 13.20 -6.63
N GLU A 48 0.36 13.42 -5.49
CA GLU A 48 -1.07 13.70 -5.32
C GLU A 48 -1.51 14.97 -6.06
N TRP A 49 -0.61 15.94 -6.30
CA TRP A 49 -0.87 17.07 -7.20
C TRP A 49 -1.30 16.63 -8.60
N LEU A 50 -0.81 15.48 -9.07
CA LEU A 50 -1.14 14.99 -10.40
C LEU A 50 -2.58 14.50 -10.52
N ASN A 51 -3.24 14.15 -9.42
CA ASN A 51 -4.66 13.84 -9.45
C ASN A 51 -5.51 15.04 -9.92
N LEU A 52 -5.07 16.26 -9.57
CA LEU A 52 -5.72 17.51 -9.94
C LEU A 52 -5.23 18.05 -11.29
N LEU A 53 -3.90 18.07 -11.49
CA LEU A 53 -3.27 18.82 -12.58
C LEU A 53 -2.98 17.98 -13.82
N ALA A 54 -2.80 16.67 -13.67
CA ALA A 54 -2.49 15.75 -14.77
C ALA A 54 -3.07 14.35 -14.55
N PRO A 55 -4.40 14.18 -14.38
CA PRO A 55 -5.04 12.90 -14.06
C PRO A 55 -4.73 11.82 -15.11
N GLN A 56 -4.51 12.19 -16.36
CA GLN A 56 -4.17 11.26 -17.44
C GLN A 56 -2.78 10.60 -17.23
N SER A 57 -1.83 11.30 -16.60
CA SER A 57 -0.54 10.71 -16.24
C SER A 57 -0.69 9.66 -15.17
N VAL A 58 -1.53 9.90 -14.16
CA VAL A 58 -1.85 8.94 -13.10
C VAL A 58 -2.59 7.73 -13.68
N ARG A 59 -3.62 7.96 -14.50
CA ARG A 59 -4.39 6.92 -15.17
C ARG A 59 -3.50 6.00 -16.02
N ARG A 60 -2.58 6.58 -16.80
CA ARG A 60 -1.63 5.80 -17.61
C ARG A 60 -0.80 4.85 -16.75
N VAL A 61 -0.25 5.31 -15.63
CA VAL A 61 0.53 4.46 -14.73
C VAL A 61 -0.32 3.34 -14.15
N HIS A 62 -1.54 3.59 -13.74
CA HIS A 62 -2.47 2.56 -13.29
C HIS A 62 -2.74 1.53 -14.39
N GLN A 63 -3.01 1.99 -15.62
CA GLN A 63 -3.25 1.10 -16.76
C GLN A 63 -2.05 0.19 -17.05
N GLU A 64 -0.83 0.75 -17.03
CA GLU A 64 0.39 -0.03 -17.24
C GLU A 64 0.56 -1.14 -16.19
N TYR A 65 0.15 -0.92 -14.95
CA TYR A 65 0.13 -1.95 -13.90
C TYR A 65 -0.96 -2.99 -14.12
N VAL A 66 -2.16 -2.61 -14.54
CA VAL A 66 -3.24 -3.53 -14.91
C VAL A 66 -2.79 -4.41 -16.08
N ASP A 67 -2.22 -3.81 -17.14
CA ASP A 67 -1.70 -4.52 -18.32
C ASP A 67 -0.50 -5.44 -18.00
N ALA A 68 0.19 -5.15 -16.89
CA ALA A 68 1.25 -6.01 -16.36
C ALA A 68 0.71 -7.22 -15.58
N GLY A 69 -0.59 -7.29 -15.30
CA GLY A 69 -1.26 -8.40 -14.63
C GLY A 69 -1.60 -8.15 -13.16
N SER A 70 -1.56 -6.90 -12.68
CA SER A 70 -2.01 -6.56 -11.33
C SER A 70 -3.50 -6.85 -11.18
N GLN A 71 -3.86 -7.57 -10.11
CA GLN A 71 -5.25 -7.85 -9.71
C GLN A 71 -5.75 -6.87 -8.64
N ILE A 72 -4.83 -6.16 -8.00
CA ILE A 72 -5.11 -5.06 -7.08
C ILE A 72 -4.20 -3.89 -7.46
N ILE A 73 -4.77 -2.71 -7.68
CA ILE A 73 -4.02 -1.47 -7.87
C ILE A 73 -4.33 -0.48 -6.76
N GLN A 74 -3.30 0.20 -6.28
CA GLN A 74 -3.44 1.22 -5.23
C GLN A 74 -3.68 2.60 -5.82
N THR A 75 -4.46 3.45 -5.14
CA THR A 75 -4.69 4.84 -5.51
C THR A 75 -3.43 5.69 -5.36
N ASN A 76 -3.33 6.82 -6.05
CA ASN A 76 -2.29 7.81 -5.85
C ASN A 76 -2.69 8.76 -4.71
N SER A 77 -2.69 8.26 -3.47
CA SER A 77 -3.20 8.95 -2.28
C SER A 77 -2.42 8.65 -0.99
N PHE A 78 -1.19 8.14 -1.11
CA PHE A 78 -0.36 7.77 0.04
C PHE A 78 -0.18 8.93 1.05
N ASN A 79 0.01 10.15 0.55
CA ASN A 79 0.11 11.37 1.36
C ASN A 79 -1.23 12.14 1.44
N GLY A 80 -2.36 11.50 1.20
CA GLY A 80 -3.67 12.14 1.04
C GLY A 80 -4.35 12.56 2.34
N ASN A 81 -3.76 12.37 3.54
CA ASN A 81 -4.31 12.88 4.79
C ASN A 81 -4.03 14.38 4.96
N ARG A 82 -4.85 15.07 5.76
CA ARG A 82 -4.77 16.53 5.93
C ARG A 82 -3.42 17.03 6.41
N PHE A 83 -2.72 16.28 7.28
CA PHE A 83 -1.43 16.71 7.82
C PHE A 83 -0.34 16.75 6.74
N ARG A 84 -0.32 15.73 5.88
CA ARG A 84 0.63 15.65 4.76
C ARG A 84 0.28 16.66 3.68
N LEU A 85 -0.98 16.79 3.31
CA LEU A 85 -1.44 17.72 2.29
C LEU A 85 -1.23 19.18 2.71
N GLN A 86 -1.48 19.52 3.98
CA GLN A 86 -1.24 20.88 4.53
C GLN A 86 0.22 21.29 4.41
N ALA A 87 1.16 20.37 4.72
CA ALA A 87 2.59 20.65 4.60
C ALA A 87 3.04 20.98 3.16
N HIS A 88 2.20 20.68 2.17
CA HIS A 88 2.47 20.88 0.74
C HIS A 88 1.45 21.80 0.02
N GLY A 89 0.65 22.56 0.77
CA GLY A 89 -0.29 23.55 0.22
C GLY A 89 -1.54 22.96 -0.44
N LEU A 90 -1.96 21.75 -0.03
CA LEU A 90 -3.15 21.05 -0.52
C LEU A 90 -4.21 20.84 0.58
N ASP A 91 -4.15 21.60 1.68
CA ASP A 91 -5.01 21.42 2.85
C ASP A 91 -6.51 21.62 2.56
N LEU A 92 -6.85 22.49 1.60
CA LEU A 92 -8.23 22.74 1.19
C LEU A 92 -8.78 21.70 0.20
N GLN A 93 -7.95 20.81 -0.34
CA GLN A 93 -8.31 19.85 -1.38
C GLN A 93 -8.29 18.38 -0.89
N VAL A 94 -8.29 18.12 0.42
CA VAL A 94 -8.21 16.74 0.97
C VAL A 94 -9.26 15.82 0.35
N GLU A 95 -10.52 16.26 0.32
CA GLU A 95 -11.61 15.48 -0.27
C GLU A 95 -11.41 15.28 -1.77
N GLU A 96 -11.17 16.36 -2.52
CA GLU A 96 -11.05 16.31 -3.99
C GLU A 96 -9.89 15.44 -4.45
N VAL A 97 -8.71 15.60 -3.85
CA VAL A 97 -7.51 14.81 -4.16
C VAL A 97 -7.76 13.31 -4.01
N ASN A 98 -8.42 12.90 -2.92
CA ASN A 98 -8.65 11.49 -2.63
C ASN A 98 -9.82 10.91 -3.44
N VAL A 99 -10.88 11.66 -3.68
CA VAL A 99 -11.96 11.24 -4.58
C VAL A 99 -11.42 11.00 -5.98
N LEU A 100 -10.67 11.96 -6.53
CA LEU A 100 -10.04 11.83 -7.85
C LEU A 100 -9.04 10.68 -7.90
N ALA A 101 -8.20 10.48 -6.87
CA ALA A 101 -7.28 9.35 -6.80
C ALA A 101 -7.99 8.01 -6.99
N ALA A 102 -9.12 7.82 -6.30
CA ALA A 102 -9.90 6.59 -6.40
C ALA A 102 -10.64 6.47 -7.74
N GLN A 103 -11.20 7.57 -8.26
CA GLN A 103 -11.88 7.58 -9.57
C GLN A 103 -10.92 7.24 -10.72
N ILE A 104 -9.74 7.87 -10.75
CA ILE A 104 -8.72 7.61 -11.78
C ILE A 104 -8.26 6.15 -11.74
N ALA A 105 -8.03 5.60 -10.53
CA ALA A 105 -7.69 4.20 -10.36
C ALA A 105 -8.83 3.27 -10.81
N ARG A 106 -10.09 3.60 -10.50
CA ARG A 106 -11.27 2.85 -10.91
C ARG A 106 -11.44 2.82 -12.43
N GLU A 107 -11.23 3.95 -13.10
CA GLU A 107 -11.27 4.03 -14.56
C GLU A 107 -10.22 3.12 -15.21
N ALA A 108 -9.00 3.08 -14.67
CA ALA A 108 -7.95 2.22 -15.17
C ALA A 108 -8.18 0.74 -14.83
N ALA A 109 -8.70 0.45 -13.63
CA ALA A 109 -8.96 -0.92 -13.18
C ALA A 109 -10.09 -1.60 -13.97
N GLY A 110 -11.12 -0.84 -14.36
CA GLY A 110 -12.33 -1.40 -14.95
C GLY A 110 -12.86 -2.58 -14.13
N ASP A 111 -13.13 -3.69 -14.77
CA ASP A 111 -13.50 -4.96 -14.15
C ASP A 111 -12.30 -5.92 -13.94
N HIS A 112 -11.10 -5.53 -14.36
CA HIS A 112 -9.92 -6.39 -14.35
C HIS A 112 -9.20 -6.40 -12.97
N ALA A 113 -9.22 -5.29 -12.24
CA ALA A 113 -8.54 -5.19 -10.97
C ALA A 113 -9.41 -4.57 -9.86
N LEU A 114 -9.08 -4.88 -8.61
CA LEU A 114 -9.59 -4.18 -7.42
C LEU A 114 -8.83 -2.87 -7.21
N VAL A 115 -9.49 -1.88 -6.65
CA VAL A 115 -8.89 -0.60 -6.27
C VAL A 115 -8.71 -0.55 -4.75
N ALA A 116 -7.48 -0.48 -4.30
CA ALA A 116 -7.14 -0.23 -2.91
C ALA A 116 -6.95 1.27 -2.68
N GLY A 117 -7.82 1.87 -1.87
CA GLY A 117 -7.66 3.23 -1.38
C GLY A 117 -6.53 3.28 -0.36
N VAL A 118 -5.38 3.86 -0.74
CA VAL A 118 -4.18 3.87 0.10
C VAL A 118 -4.17 5.05 1.05
N ILE A 119 -3.87 4.74 2.31
CA ILE A 119 -3.73 5.69 3.43
C ILE A 119 -2.34 5.49 4.03
N GLY A 120 -1.44 6.44 3.82
CA GLY A 120 -0.10 6.43 4.41
C GLY A 120 -0.04 7.15 5.75
N PRO A 121 1.14 7.16 6.41
CA PRO A 121 1.35 7.81 7.70
C PRO A 121 1.05 9.32 7.65
N SER A 122 0.58 9.85 8.78
CA SER A 122 0.31 11.28 8.94
C SER A 122 1.58 12.14 8.89
N GLY A 123 2.71 11.52 9.19
CA GLY A 123 3.97 12.23 9.46
C GLY A 123 4.02 12.83 10.88
N LYS A 124 3.12 12.42 11.76
CA LYS A 124 3.06 12.73 13.17
C LYS A 124 3.23 11.45 13.98
N LEU A 125 3.87 11.57 15.13
CA LEU A 125 4.11 10.44 16.03
C LEU A 125 3.29 10.63 17.33
N PRO A 126 2.12 9.97 17.45
CA PRO A 126 1.28 10.08 18.66
C PRO A 126 2.02 9.57 19.90
N THR A 127 2.78 8.49 19.77
CA THR A 127 3.62 7.96 20.86
C THR A 127 4.63 8.99 21.39
N MET A 128 5.01 9.99 20.59
CA MET A 128 5.88 11.12 20.99
C MET A 128 5.09 12.35 21.42
N GLY A 129 3.76 12.29 21.44
CA GLY A 129 2.90 13.42 21.85
C GLY A 129 2.79 14.54 20.81
N GLU A 130 3.13 14.30 19.55
CA GLU A 130 3.09 15.32 18.48
C GLU A 130 1.68 15.63 18.00
N VAL A 131 0.71 14.77 18.27
CA VAL A 131 -0.68 14.89 17.83
C VAL A 131 -1.60 14.10 18.77
N ALA A 132 -2.82 14.61 19.01
CA ALA A 132 -3.82 13.86 19.77
C ALA A 132 -4.44 12.73 18.92
N LYS A 133 -4.80 11.62 19.58
CA LYS A 133 -5.41 10.47 18.90
C LYS A 133 -6.66 10.87 18.13
N ASP A 134 -7.54 11.67 18.70
CA ASP A 134 -8.80 12.09 18.06
C ASP A 134 -8.56 12.92 16.79
N GLU A 135 -7.49 13.71 16.75
CA GLU A 135 -7.10 14.46 15.54
C GLU A 135 -6.63 13.52 14.42
N LEU A 136 -5.88 12.47 14.77
CA LEU A 136 -5.49 11.43 13.81
C LEU A 136 -6.71 10.66 13.30
N VAL A 137 -7.58 10.20 14.18
CA VAL A 137 -8.83 9.52 13.81
C VAL A 137 -9.65 10.37 12.85
N ALA A 138 -9.81 11.68 13.14
CA ALA A 138 -10.56 12.58 12.27
C ALA A 138 -9.88 12.77 10.89
N ALA A 139 -8.56 12.89 10.84
CA ALA A 139 -7.80 13.05 9.59
C ALA A 139 -7.88 11.80 8.70
N PHE A 140 -7.75 10.62 9.28
CA PHE A 140 -7.87 9.37 8.55
C PHE A 140 -9.31 9.06 8.13
N ALA A 141 -10.30 9.43 8.94
CA ALA A 141 -11.72 9.35 8.57
C ALA A 141 -12.06 10.22 7.35
N GLU A 142 -11.52 11.44 7.29
CA GLU A 142 -11.71 12.35 6.15
C GLU A 142 -11.17 11.72 4.86
N GLN A 143 -9.94 11.23 4.88
CA GLN A 143 -9.31 10.56 3.73
C GLN A 143 -10.07 9.30 3.33
N ALA A 144 -10.41 8.44 4.28
CA ALA A 144 -11.12 7.18 4.04
C ALA A 144 -12.49 7.39 3.38
N ARG A 145 -13.26 8.39 3.86
CA ARG A 145 -14.56 8.75 3.29
C ARG A 145 -14.44 9.17 1.82
N ALA A 146 -13.42 9.97 1.50
CA ALA A 146 -13.18 10.44 0.15
C ALA A 146 -12.78 9.29 -0.79
N LEU A 147 -11.91 8.38 -0.35
CA LEU A 147 -11.50 7.20 -1.11
C LEU A 147 -12.66 6.23 -1.37
N ASP A 148 -13.51 5.98 -0.37
CA ASP A 148 -14.73 5.15 -0.53
C ASP A 148 -15.71 5.78 -1.52
N ARG A 149 -15.98 7.08 -1.41
CA ARG A 149 -16.83 7.83 -2.35
C ARG A 149 -16.28 7.80 -3.77
N GLY A 150 -14.96 7.86 -3.94
CA GLY A 150 -14.28 7.77 -5.23
C GLY A 150 -14.31 6.38 -5.86
N GLY A 151 -14.70 5.34 -5.12
CA GLY A 151 -14.91 3.99 -5.66
C GLY A 151 -13.82 2.98 -5.33
N ALA A 152 -13.09 3.15 -4.23
CA ALA A 152 -12.20 2.11 -3.70
C ALA A 152 -12.98 0.83 -3.36
N ASP A 153 -12.35 -0.34 -3.50
CA ASP A 153 -12.91 -1.66 -3.15
C ASP A 153 -12.52 -2.09 -1.73
N LEU A 154 -11.35 -1.63 -1.26
CA LEU A 154 -10.84 -1.82 0.10
C LEU A 154 -10.01 -0.59 0.48
N LEU A 155 -9.74 -0.43 1.77
CA LEU A 155 -8.83 0.61 2.28
C LEU A 155 -7.57 -0.05 2.82
N HIS A 156 -6.41 0.42 2.37
CA HIS A 156 -5.11 -0.10 2.74
C HIS A 156 -4.31 0.97 3.50
N ILE A 157 -4.21 0.79 4.80
CA ILE A 157 -3.35 1.57 5.69
C ILE A 157 -1.93 1.03 5.50
N GLU A 158 -1.05 1.80 4.85
CA GLU A 158 0.23 1.31 4.32
C GLU A 158 1.43 2.03 4.93
N THR A 159 2.51 1.28 5.16
CA THR A 159 3.83 1.81 5.58
C THR A 159 3.79 2.47 6.99
N MET A 160 2.92 2.01 7.85
CA MET A 160 2.93 2.51 9.23
C MET A 160 4.19 2.04 9.97
N SER A 161 4.65 2.84 10.93
CA SER A 161 5.76 2.49 11.82
C SER A 161 5.35 2.52 13.29
N ASP A 162 4.33 3.29 13.63
CA ASP A 162 3.75 3.47 14.96
C ASP A 162 2.43 2.69 15.06
N LEU A 163 2.28 1.86 16.11
CA LEU A 163 1.09 1.04 16.28
C LEU A 163 -0.12 1.86 16.73
N GLU A 164 0.09 2.92 17.53
CA GLU A 164 -0.99 3.82 17.96
C GLU A 164 -1.54 4.61 16.77
N GLU A 165 -0.67 5.09 15.88
CA GLU A 165 -1.08 5.73 14.63
C GLU A 165 -1.88 4.76 13.75
N ALA A 166 -1.41 3.52 13.60
CA ALA A 166 -2.10 2.50 12.80
C ALA A 166 -3.50 2.19 13.37
N VAL A 167 -3.63 2.07 14.70
CA VAL A 167 -4.93 1.87 15.38
C VAL A 167 -5.85 3.07 15.14
N ALA A 168 -5.36 4.30 15.30
CA ALA A 168 -6.13 5.51 15.02
C ALA A 168 -6.62 5.57 13.57
N ALA A 169 -5.78 5.12 12.61
CA ALA A 169 -6.17 5.03 11.21
C ALA A 169 -7.29 3.99 11.00
N VAL A 170 -7.22 2.81 11.62
CA VAL A 170 -8.28 1.80 11.55
C VAL A 170 -9.59 2.32 12.16
N GLU A 171 -9.52 2.98 13.32
CA GLU A 171 -10.69 3.60 13.96
C GLU A 171 -11.33 4.66 13.05
N GLY A 172 -10.51 5.55 12.47
CA GLY A 172 -10.96 6.57 11.53
C GLY A 172 -11.65 5.97 10.31
N VAL A 173 -11.02 4.99 9.67
CA VAL A 173 -11.60 4.26 8.53
C VAL A 173 -12.96 3.67 8.89
N ARG A 174 -13.05 2.92 9.98
CA ARG A 174 -14.28 2.22 10.38
C ARG A 174 -15.40 3.13 10.80
N SER A 175 -15.10 4.34 11.26
CA SER A 175 -16.11 5.33 11.64
C SER A 175 -16.93 5.84 10.44
N VAL A 176 -16.44 5.68 9.21
CA VAL A 176 -17.02 6.30 8.00
C VAL A 176 -17.21 5.36 6.82
N SER A 177 -16.59 4.18 6.83
CA SER A 177 -16.61 3.22 5.72
C SER A 177 -16.82 1.79 6.20
N GLY A 178 -17.60 1.01 5.44
CA GLY A 178 -17.79 -0.42 5.65
C GLY A 178 -16.88 -1.28 4.75
N LEU A 179 -15.88 -0.70 4.10
CA LEU A 179 -14.93 -1.41 3.25
C LEU A 179 -13.98 -2.27 4.10
N ALA A 180 -13.48 -3.33 3.49
CA ALA A 180 -12.43 -4.16 4.08
C ALA A 180 -11.17 -3.32 4.35
N VAL A 181 -10.52 -3.56 5.49
CA VAL A 181 -9.32 -2.83 5.92
C VAL A 181 -8.12 -3.76 5.89
N ALA A 182 -7.08 -3.35 5.19
CA ALA A 182 -5.76 -3.95 5.21
C ALA A 182 -4.76 -3.02 5.93
N LEU A 183 -3.80 -3.61 6.64
CA LEU A 183 -2.75 -2.87 7.34
C LEU A 183 -1.38 -3.46 7.02
N THR A 184 -0.44 -2.63 6.58
CA THR A 184 0.96 -3.01 6.47
C THR A 184 1.87 -2.03 7.18
N MET A 185 2.93 -2.56 7.78
CA MET A 185 3.97 -1.76 8.44
C MET A 185 5.32 -1.93 7.75
N SER A 186 6.21 -0.95 7.92
CA SER A 186 7.59 -1.01 7.44
C SER A 186 8.52 -1.38 8.60
N PHE A 187 9.29 -2.46 8.42
CA PHE A 187 10.21 -3.00 9.42
C PHE A 187 11.64 -2.63 9.04
N ASP A 188 12.04 -1.39 9.36
CA ASP A 188 13.31 -0.79 8.94
C ASP A 188 14.38 -0.85 10.03
N ALA A 189 14.02 -1.27 11.26
CA ALA A 189 14.88 -1.32 12.41
C ALA A 189 15.09 -2.76 12.91
N GLY A 190 16.04 -2.90 13.83
CA GLY A 190 16.45 -4.21 14.30
C GLY A 190 17.38 -4.93 13.32
N ASN A 191 17.63 -6.17 13.59
CA ASN A 191 18.38 -7.05 12.69
C ASN A 191 17.90 -8.51 12.87
N VAL A 192 18.40 -9.39 12.01
CA VAL A 192 18.03 -10.81 12.01
C VAL A 192 18.32 -11.51 13.35
N GLU A 193 19.32 -11.07 14.12
CA GLU A 193 19.72 -11.68 15.39
C GLU A 193 18.86 -11.16 16.57
N ARG A 194 18.52 -9.85 16.57
CA ARG A 194 17.80 -9.18 17.65
C ARG A 194 16.29 -9.06 17.43
N GLY A 195 15.80 -9.61 16.33
CA GLY A 195 14.42 -9.50 15.89
C GLY A 195 14.16 -8.23 15.05
N LEU A 196 13.26 -8.36 14.10
CA LEU A 196 12.83 -7.28 13.21
C LEU A 196 11.85 -6.36 13.94
N ARG A 197 11.98 -5.05 13.70
CA ARG A 197 11.13 -4.02 14.31
C ARG A 197 10.85 -2.91 13.31
N THR A 198 9.73 -2.23 13.50
CA THR A 198 9.52 -0.91 12.90
C THR A 198 10.44 0.12 13.56
N MET A 199 10.55 1.31 13.02
CA MET A 199 11.32 2.40 13.66
C MET A 199 10.78 2.74 15.05
N MET A 200 9.50 2.53 15.32
CA MET A 200 8.88 2.73 16.64
C MET A 200 8.88 1.48 17.52
N GLY A 201 9.64 0.43 17.13
CA GLY A 201 9.89 -0.74 17.96
C GLY A 201 8.81 -1.85 17.87
N VAL A 202 7.81 -1.73 17.00
CA VAL A 202 6.74 -2.73 16.83
C VAL A 202 7.31 -4.00 16.22
N SER A 203 7.02 -5.16 16.81
CA SER A 203 7.39 -6.47 16.27
C SER A 203 6.36 -7.01 15.26
N PRO A 204 6.74 -7.95 14.38
CA PRO A 204 5.78 -8.65 13.53
C PRO A 204 4.66 -9.31 14.32
N GLN A 205 4.98 -9.93 15.45
CA GLN A 205 4.01 -10.54 16.35
C GLN A 205 3.02 -9.51 16.91
N ALA A 206 3.49 -8.38 17.44
CA ALA A 206 2.62 -7.34 17.98
C ALA A 206 1.68 -6.76 16.92
N LEU A 207 2.15 -6.60 15.67
CA LEU A 207 1.31 -6.21 14.54
C LEU A 207 0.20 -7.24 14.29
N VAL A 208 0.54 -8.54 14.24
CA VAL A 208 -0.44 -9.60 13.96
C VAL A 208 -1.45 -9.73 15.11
N GLU A 209 -1.00 -9.69 16.37
CA GLU A 209 -1.90 -9.70 17.54
C GLU A 209 -2.91 -8.56 17.46
N LYS A 210 -2.45 -7.34 17.16
CA LYS A 210 -3.34 -6.18 17.02
C LYS A 210 -4.27 -6.30 15.80
N ALA A 211 -3.79 -6.82 14.68
CA ALA A 211 -4.60 -7.06 13.48
C ALA A 211 -5.71 -8.10 13.74
N ASN A 212 -5.41 -9.16 14.51
CA ASN A 212 -6.39 -10.16 14.92
C ASN A 212 -7.44 -9.57 15.87
N GLU A 213 -7.01 -8.79 16.88
CA GLU A 213 -7.92 -8.06 17.79
C GLU A 213 -8.86 -7.13 17.01
N LEU A 214 -8.34 -6.46 16.00
CA LEU A 214 -9.10 -5.56 15.15
C LEU A 214 -9.83 -6.30 14.00
N GLU A 215 -9.78 -7.62 13.89
CA GLU A 215 -10.43 -8.40 12.83
C GLU A 215 -10.18 -7.80 11.42
N LEU A 216 -8.91 -7.52 11.10
CA LEU A 216 -8.55 -6.92 9.81
C LEU A 216 -8.67 -7.94 8.68
N PHE A 217 -9.09 -7.47 7.50
CA PHE A 217 -9.15 -8.27 6.28
C PHE A 217 -7.77 -8.84 5.89
N ALA A 218 -6.74 -8.01 6.02
CA ALA A 218 -5.38 -8.40 5.68
C ALA A 218 -4.35 -7.65 6.52
N VAL A 219 -3.23 -8.30 6.81
CA VAL A 219 -2.11 -7.75 7.57
C VAL A 219 -0.79 -8.14 6.93
N GLY A 220 0.24 -7.33 7.08
CA GLY A 220 1.54 -7.68 6.53
C GLY A 220 2.57 -6.58 6.57
N ALA A 221 3.46 -6.61 5.58
CA ALA A 221 4.56 -5.67 5.50
C ALA A 221 4.77 -5.14 4.08
N ASN A 222 5.35 -3.96 4.00
CA ASN A 222 5.82 -3.37 2.76
C ASN A 222 7.11 -2.58 2.99
N CYS A 223 7.84 -2.27 1.94
CA CYS A 223 9.12 -1.53 1.99
C CYS A 223 10.21 -2.23 2.84
N GLY A 224 11.11 -1.42 3.43
CA GLY A 224 12.09 -1.82 4.43
C GLY A 224 13.25 -2.65 3.87
N LEU A 225 13.32 -3.87 4.32
CA LEU A 225 14.47 -4.77 4.20
C LEU A 225 14.79 -5.23 2.77
N GLY A 226 16.02 -5.71 2.56
CA GLY A 226 16.35 -6.49 1.36
C GLY A 226 15.70 -7.88 1.38
N LEU A 227 15.78 -8.61 0.25
CA LEU A 227 15.03 -9.85 0.01
C LEU A 227 15.13 -10.88 1.16
N GLU A 228 16.32 -11.19 1.64
CA GLU A 228 16.54 -12.22 2.68
C GLU A 228 15.89 -11.82 4.02
N GLY A 229 16.11 -10.56 4.44
CA GLY A 229 15.46 -10.03 5.64
C GLY A 229 13.95 -10.00 5.51
N TYR A 230 13.46 -9.69 4.31
CA TYR A 230 12.03 -9.64 4.04
C TYR A 230 11.36 -11.03 4.03
N GLN A 231 12.04 -12.04 3.49
CA GLN A 231 11.56 -13.44 3.56
C GLN A 231 11.45 -13.92 5.01
N ARG A 232 12.41 -13.56 5.87
CA ARG A 232 12.33 -13.84 7.29
C ARG A 232 11.16 -13.12 7.95
N LEU A 233 10.98 -11.82 7.67
CA LEU A 233 9.85 -11.03 8.18
C LEU A 233 8.51 -11.68 7.83
N VAL A 234 8.34 -12.12 6.58
CA VAL A 234 7.11 -12.77 6.13
C VAL A 234 6.85 -14.09 6.90
N ARG A 235 7.90 -14.88 7.16
CA ARG A 235 7.77 -16.10 8.00
C ARG A 235 7.34 -15.76 9.41
N GLU A 236 7.96 -14.76 10.05
CA GLU A 236 7.58 -14.32 11.41
C GLU A 236 6.12 -13.84 11.46
N LEU A 237 5.64 -13.12 10.42
CA LEU A 237 4.23 -12.73 10.31
C LEU A 237 3.29 -13.93 10.22
N ILE A 238 3.64 -14.94 9.41
CA ILE A 238 2.82 -16.16 9.24
C ILE A 238 2.84 -17.01 10.50
N GLU A 239 4.00 -17.19 11.13
CA GLU A 239 4.17 -17.92 12.39
C GLU A 239 3.39 -17.28 13.55
N SER A 240 3.13 -15.98 13.47
CA SER A 240 2.29 -15.26 14.44
C SER A 240 0.78 -15.52 14.27
N ALA A 241 0.40 -16.40 13.35
CA ALA A 241 -0.96 -16.90 13.14
C ALA A 241 -2.00 -15.78 12.87
N PRO A 242 -1.86 -15.00 11.78
CA PRO A 242 -2.86 -14.00 11.42
C PRO A 242 -4.20 -14.65 11.04
N THR A 243 -5.31 -14.09 11.52
CA THR A 243 -6.67 -14.51 11.14
C THR A 243 -7.10 -13.93 9.80
N GLY A 244 -6.52 -12.79 9.41
CA GLY A 244 -6.69 -12.16 8.10
C GLY A 244 -5.69 -12.67 7.06
N LEU A 245 -5.81 -12.18 5.84
CA LEU A 245 -4.89 -12.51 4.74
C LEU A 245 -3.51 -11.89 4.98
N VAL A 246 -2.45 -12.55 4.49
CA VAL A 246 -1.08 -12.02 4.57
C VAL A 246 -0.72 -11.25 3.31
N ILE A 247 -0.27 -9.99 3.49
CA ILE A 247 0.25 -9.12 2.43
C ILE A 247 1.77 -9.02 2.52
N ALA A 248 2.45 -9.15 1.38
CA ALA A 248 3.89 -8.95 1.28
C ALA A 248 4.27 -8.13 0.04
N LYS A 249 4.76 -6.89 0.23
CA LYS A 249 5.15 -5.96 -0.85
C LYS A 249 6.62 -5.55 -0.72
N LEU A 250 7.49 -6.21 -1.46
CA LEU A 250 8.94 -6.03 -1.40
C LEU A 250 9.40 -4.85 -2.29
N ASN A 251 10.40 -4.09 -1.83
CA ASN A 251 11.13 -3.15 -2.68
C ASN A 251 11.88 -3.89 -3.81
N ALA A 252 12.06 -3.22 -4.95
CA ALA A 252 12.92 -3.73 -6.02
C ALA A 252 14.42 -3.64 -5.63
N GLY A 253 14.78 -4.23 -4.51
CA GLY A 253 16.10 -4.17 -3.88
C GLY A 253 16.25 -3.05 -2.86
N ARG A 254 17.44 -2.92 -2.28
CA ARG A 254 17.77 -1.80 -1.38
C ARG A 254 18.01 -0.53 -2.18
N PRO A 255 17.56 0.63 -1.70
CA PRO A 255 17.90 1.89 -2.35
C PRO A 255 19.41 2.16 -2.26
N LYS A 256 20.00 2.59 -3.35
CA LYS A 256 21.38 3.09 -3.45
C LYS A 256 21.36 4.48 -4.07
N ILE A 257 22.30 5.31 -3.68
CA ILE A 257 22.49 6.62 -4.32
C ILE A 257 23.60 6.50 -5.36
N GLU A 258 23.25 6.67 -6.63
CA GLU A 258 24.16 6.69 -7.77
C GLU A 258 23.92 7.97 -8.58
N GLY A 259 24.97 8.78 -8.76
CA GLY A 259 24.85 10.06 -9.47
C GLY A 259 23.81 11.03 -8.87
N GLY A 260 23.58 10.98 -7.54
CA GLY A 260 22.58 11.81 -6.86
C GLY A 260 21.12 11.33 -7.03
N GLN A 261 20.90 10.18 -7.66
CA GLN A 261 19.58 9.57 -7.82
C GLN A 261 19.46 8.28 -7.01
N THR A 262 18.27 8.00 -6.51
CA THR A 262 17.97 6.71 -5.87
C THR A 262 17.73 5.65 -6.95
N VAL A 263 18.55 4.61 -6.96
CA VAL A 263 18.41 3.44 -7.84
C VAL A 263 18.11 2.19 -7.03
N TYR A 264 17.44 1.22 -7.67
CA TYR A 264 17.06 -0.05 -7.07
C TYR A 264 17.57 -1.19 -7.96
N GLU A 265 18.20 -2.21 -7.34
CA GLU A 265 18.99 -3.20 -8.06
C GLU A 265 18.27 -4.51 -8.40
N ALA A 266 17.10 -4.77 -7.81
CA ALA A 266 16.44 -6.03 -8.07
C ALA A 266 15.90 -6.09 -9.50
N SER A 267 16.33 -7.10 -10.25
CA SER A 267 15.81 -7.34 -11.59
C SER A 267 14.37 -7.86 -11.57
N PRO A 268 13.61 -7.74 -12.67
CA PRO A 268 12.30 -8.38 -12.81
C PRO A 268 12.33 -9.89 -12.54
N ALA A 269 13.40 -10.60 -12.91
CA ALA A 269 13.54 -12.02 -12.63
C ALA A 269 13.62 -12.31 -11.13
N ARG A 270 14.39 -11.52 -10.36
CA ARG A 270 14.49 -11.68 -8.91
C ARG A 270 13.16 -11.41 -8.20
N MET A 271 12.36 -10.46 -8.70
CA MET A 271 11.02 -10.21 -8.18
C MET A 271 10.05 -11.34 -8.55
N ALA A 272 10.22 -11.99 -9.69
CA ALA A 272 9.48 -13.17 -10.07
C ALA A 272 9.76 -14.36 -9.13
N ASP A 273 11.03 -14.62 -8.81
CA ASP A 273 11.44 -15.66 -7.84
C ASP A 273 10.85 -15.39 -6.45
N TYR A 274 10.84 -14.11 -6.04
CA TYR A 274 10.19 -13.71 -4.79
C TYR A 274 8.68 -14.01 -4.80
N ALA A 275 7.98 -13.73 -5.89
CA ALA A 275 6.54 -14.00 -5.99
C ALA A 275 6.23 -15.50 -5.89
N VAL A 276 7.03 -16.35 -6.54
CA VAL A 276 6.91 -17.82 -6.43
C VAL A 276 7.19 -18.28 -5.00
N TRP A 277 8.22 -17.73 -4.37
CA TRP A 277 8.52 -18.03 -2.97
C TRP A 277 7.34 -17.65 -2.05
N CYS A 278 6.73 -16.48 -2.22
CA CYS A 278 5.55 -16.06 -1.48
C CYS A 278 4.38 -17.03 -1.64
N ALA A 279 4.12 -17.49 -2.88
CA ALA A 279 3.07 -18.45 -3.16
C ALA A 279 3.27 -19.78 -2.42
N GLY A 280 4.51 -20.26 -2.29
CA GLY A 280 4.87 -21.48 -1.55
C GLY A 280 4.93 -21.33 -0.03
N ASN A 281 4.81 -20.11 0.51
CA ASN A 281 4.97 -19.81 1.93
C ASN A 281 3.75 -19.13 2.58
N GLY A 282 2.54 -19.32 2.04
CA GLY A 282 1.30 -18.88 2.70
C GLY A 282 0.98 -17.39 2.57
N VAL A 283 1.61 -16.65 1.66
CA VAL A 283 1.25 -15.28 1.34
C VAL A 283 0.02 -15.26 0.44
N HIS A 284 -0.98 -14.46 0.77
CA HIS A 284 -2.24 -14.38 0.03
C HIS A 284 -2.25 -13.22 -0.99
N ILE A 285 -1.51 -12.16 -0.70
CA ILE A 285 -1.40 -10.97 -1.56
C ILE A 285 0.08 -10.62 -1.68
N VAL A 286 0.63 -10.74 -2.88
CA VAL A 286 2.02 -10.40 -3.16
C VAL A 286 2.11 -9.20 -4.08
N GLY A 287 3.04 -8.30 -3.83
CA GLY A 287 3.24 -7.12 -4.64
C GLY A 287 4.65 -6.59 -4.56
N ALA A 288 4.84 -5.43 -5.14
CA ALA A 288 6.09 -4.71 -5.07
C ALA A 288 5.90 -3.31 -4.45
N CYS A 289 6.98 -2.73 -3.95
CA CYS A 289 7.02 -1.41 -3.36
C CYS A 289 8.05 -0.53 -4.08
N CYS A 290 8.82 0.28 -3.38
CA CYS A 290 9.74 1.26 -3.97
C CYS A 290 10.67 0.65 -5.03
N GLY A 291 10.93 1.43 -6.09
CA GLY A 291 11.83 1.06 -7.20
C GLY A 291 11.24 0.08 -8.22
N SER A 292 10.09 -0.51 -7.95
CA SER A 292 9.46 -1.42 -8.91
C SER A 292 8.75 -0.68 -10.05
N THR A 293 8.59 -1.37 -11.16
CA THR A 293 7.95 -0.88 -12.38
C THR A 293 6.97 -1.93 -12.92
N PRO A 294 6.13 -1.60 -13.91
CA PRO A 294 5.29 -2.59 -14.58
C PRO A 294 6.03 -3.80 -15.14
N LYS A 295 7.33 -3.66 -15.48
CA LYS A 295 8.15 -4.80 -15.93
C LYS A 295 8.36 -5.84 -14.82
N HIS A 296 8.56 -5.40 -13.58
CA HIS A 296 8.68 -6.28 -12.41
C HIS A 296 7.38 -7.02 -12.15
N ILE A 297 6.25 -6.31 -12.17
CA ILE A 297 4.92 -6.90 -11.97
C ILE A 297 4.60 -7.92 -13.07
N ARG A 298 4.92 -7.63 -14.32
CA ARG A 298 4.71 -8.57 -15.43
C ARG A 298 5.53 -9.85 -15.26
N ALA A 299 6.76 -9.75 -14.79
CA ALA A 299 7.60 -10.92 -14.49
C ALA A 299 7.02 -11.75 -13.35
N MET A 300 6.54 -11.11 -12.28
CA MET A 300 5.85 -11.77 -11.16
C MET A 300 4.57 -12.47 -11.64
N ALA A 301 3.71 -11.78 -12.41
CA ALA A 301 2.50 -12.35 -12.98
C ALA A 301 2.78 -13.61 -13.82
N SER A 302 3.78 -13.52 -14.70
CA SER A 302 4.19 -14.63 -15.56
C SER A 302 4.70 -15.83 -14.75
N ALA A 303 5.45 -15.59 -13.68
CA ALA A 303 5.98 -16.64 -12.81
C ALA A 303 4.88 -17.32 -12.00
N LEU A 304 3.96 -16.57 -11.42
CA LEU A 304 2.80 -17.10 -10.69
C LEU A 304 1.87 -17.92 -11.59
N THR A 305 1.82 -17.63 -12.89
CA THR A 305 1.00 -18.40 -13.84
C THR A 305 1.66 -19.73 -14.22
N ARG A 306 3.01 -19.79 -14.30
CA ARG A 306 3.76 -20.96 -14.75
C ARG A 306 4.20 -21.89 -13.61
N GLY A 307 4.32 -21.39 -12.40
CA GLY A 307 5.00 -22.05 -11.30
C GLY A 307 4.10 -22.84 -10.34
N LEU A 308 2.82 -23.04 -10.69
CA LEU A 308 1.87 -23.83 -9.87
C LEU A 308 1.15 -24.86 -10.72
#